data_2126c058cc71b60fdee2afefb30a4c35
#
_entry.id   2126c058cc71b60fdee2afefb30a4c35
#
_cell.length_a   1.000
_cell.length_b   1.000
_cell.length_c   1.000
_cell.angle_alpha   90.00
_cell.angle_beta   90.00
_cell.angle_gamma   90.00
#
_symmetry.space_group_name_H-M   'P 1'
#
loop_
_entity.id
_entity.type
_entity.pdbx_description
1 polymer ?
#
loop_
_entity_poly.entity_id
_entity_poly.type
_entity_poly.pdbx_seq_one_letter_code
_entity_poly.pdbx_strand_id
1 'polypeptide(L)'
;MGLQQDCISKKKGIYWIRIDSTKGRTYSKPITKEIQSLVQASIEYTKKKYGVEDYVFVSKKNPEKPMAYTTMTYHLQKAIRELDLRDDKGRPFTPKTHIFRHCYGVKLTELHIPDETIDELLGHKNTDSVSYYRKISNKVMAKETRKSREKMDDILRDIINQWDGYEVVE
;
A
#
# COMPACT_ATOMS: atom_id res chain seq x y z
N MET A 1 -1.24 -6.19 20.40
CA MET A 1 -1.66 -7.34 19.58
C MET A 1 -0.62 -7.60 18.53
N GLY A 2 -0.25 -8.85 18.28
CA GLY A 2 0.78 -9.24 17.31
C GLY A 2 0.20 -10.21 16.29
N LEU A 3 0.87 -10.37 15.16
CA LEU A 3 0.55 -11.38 14.17
C LEU A 3 0.88 -12.77 14.77
N GLN A 4 -0.11 -13.66 14.83
CA GLN A 4 0.06 -15.01 15.37
C GLN A 4 0.73 -15.93 14.35
N GLN A 5 1.42 -16.98 14.80
CA GLN A 5 2.15 -17.88 13.89
C GLN A 5 1.24 -18.75 13.02
N ASP A 6 0.00 -18.99 13.46
CA ASP A 6 -1.03 -19.70 12.70
C ASP A 6 -1.82 -18.80 11.71
N CYS A 7 -1.30 -17.58 11.45
CA CYS A 7 -1.99 -16.57 10.61
C CYS A 7 -2.10 -16.94 9.15
N ILE A 8 -1.31 -17.87 8.62
CA ILE A 8 -1.28 -18.24 7.20
C ILE A 8 -2.19 -19.43 6.94
N SER A 9 -3.02 -19.33 5.91
CA SER A 9 -3.80 -20.44 5.40
C SER A 9 -3.76 -20.47 3.86
N LYS A 10 -4.08 -21.62 3.27
CA LYS A 10 -4.17 -21.78 1.81
C LYS A 10 -5.57 -22.29 1.45
N LYS A 11 -6.29 -21.56 0.61
CA LYS A 11 -7.63 -21.94 0.13
C LYS A 11 -7.67 -21.78 -1.38
N LYS A 12 -8.09 -22.83 -2.10
CA LYS A 12 -8.20 -22.83 -3.58
C LYS A 12 -6.94 -22.30 -4.29
N GLY A 13 -5.75 -22.67 -3.80
CA GLY A 13 -4.47 -22.22 -4.39
C GLY A 13 -3.99 -20.83 -3.93
N ILE A 14 -4.82 -20.04 -3.29
CA ILE A 14 -4.52 -18.67 -2.83
C ILE A 14 -4.09 -18.71 -1.36
N TYR A 15 -3.00 -18.01 -1.03
CA TYR A 15 -2.57 -17.80 0.35
C TYR A 15 -3.35 -16.65 0.99
N TRP A 16 -3.70 -16.84 2.25
CA TRP A 16 -4.45 -15.87 3.05
C TRP A 16 -3.72 -15.60 4.36
N ILE A 17 -3.70 -14.35 4.78
CA ILE A 17 -3.22 -13.96 6.10
C ILE A 17 -4.38 -13.50 6.97
N ARG A 18 -4.51 -14.10 8.17
CA ARG A 18 -5.47 -13.70 9.19
C ARG A 18 -4.85 -12.61 10.06
N ILE A 19 -5.59 -11.54 10.27
CA ILE A 19 -5.18 -10.40 11.08
C ILE A 19 -6.23 -10.16 12.15
N ASP A 20 -5.85 -10.27 13.41
CA ASP A 20 -6.68 -9.96 14.56
C ASP A 20 -6.46 -8.49 14.96
N SER A 21 -7.48 -7.66 14.80
CA SER A 21 -7.36 -6.24 15.11
C SER A 21 -7.57 -5.98 16.60
N THR A 22 -6.97 -4.88 17.09
CA THR A 22 -7.15 -4.40 18.48
C THR A 22 -8.60 -4.05 18.84
N LYS A 23 -9.47 -3.93 17.84
CA LYS A 23 -10.90 -3.61 18.01
C LYS A 23 -11.81 -4.84 17.97
N GLY A 24 -11.25 -6.03 18.22
CA GLY A 24 -12.01 -7.30 18.28
C GLY A 24 -12.50 -7.81 16.93
N ARG A 25 -11.94 -7.33 15.81
CA ARG A 25 -12.28 -7.81 14.48
C ARG A 25 -11.16 -8.67 13.92
N THR A 26 -11.52 -9.86 13.47
CA THR A 26 -10.65 -10.73 12.70
C THR A 26 -11.02 -10.59 11.23
N TYR A 27 -10.04 -10.36 10.38
CA TYR A 27 -10.23 -10.36 8.94
C TYR A 27 -9.08 -11.08 8.24
N SER A 28 -9.37 -11.65 7.08
CA SER A 28 -8.37 -12.36 6.27
C SER A 28 -8.18 -11.63 4.96
N LYS A 29 -6.93 -11.58 4.49
CA LYS A 29 -6.58 -10.96 3.20
C LYS A 29 -5.81 -11.94 2.34
N PRO A 30 -6.03 -11.95 1.03
CA PRO A 30 -5.17 -12.68 0.12
C PRO A 30 -3.78 -12.07 0.10
N ILE A 31 -2.76 -12.91 0.01
CA ILE A 31 -1.35 -12.51 -0.05
C ILE A 31 -0.64 -13.26 -1.17
N THR A 32 0.46 -12.67 -1.65
CA THR A 32 1.31 -13.31 -2.64
C THR A 32 2.17 -14.40 -2.00
N LYS A 33 2.75 -15.26 -2.84
CA LYS A 33 3.66 -16.32 -2.39
C LYS A 33 4.91 -15.74 -1.72
N GLU A 34 5.40 -14.60 -2.20
CA GLU A 34 6.55 -13.89 -1.64
C GLU A 34 6.28 -13.45 -0.19
N ILE A 35 5.12 -12.83 0.06
CA ILE A 35 4.72 -12.41 1.41
C ILE A 35 4.56 -13.64 2.32
N GLN A 36 3.93 -14.71 1.82
CA GLN A 36 3.81 -15.96 2.55
C GLN A 36 5.19 -16.51 2.95
N SER A 37 6.15 -16.54 2.01
CA SER A 37 7.51 -17.04 2.28
C SER A 37 8.24 -16.18 3.32
N LEU A 38 8.10 -14.85 3.27
CA LEU A 38 8.70 -13.94 4.26
C LEU A 38 8.12 -14.15 5.66
N VAL A 39 6.79 -14.31 5.76
CA VAL A 39 6.14 -14.59 7.05
C VAL A 39 6.58 -15.95 7.60
N GLN A 40 6.64 -16.97 6.75
CA GLN A 40 7.10 -18.30 7.12
C GLN A 40 8.55 -18.29 7.63
N ALA A 41 9.46 -17.64 6.92
CA ALA A 41 10.85 -17.48 7.36
C ALA A 41 10.94 -16.73 8.70
N SER A 42 10.07 -15.74 8.92
CA SER A 42 10.01 -15.01 10.20
C SER A 42 9.53 -15.91 11.34
N ILE A 43 8.56 -16.80 11.09
CA ILE A 43 8.08 -17.79 12.05
C ILE A 43 9.21 -18.75 12.44
N GLU A 44 9.90 -19.31 11.45
CA GLU A 44 11.01 -20.24 11.65
C GLU A 44 12.16 -19.59 12.43
N TYR A 45 12.51 -18.34 12.09
CA TYR A 45 13.49 -17.56 12.83
C TYR A 45 13.09 -17.39 14.30
N THR A 46 11.82 -17.02 14.57
CA THR A 46 11.31 -16.79 15.90
C THR A 46 11.31 -18.07 16.74
N LYS A 47 10.86 -19.19 16.17
CA LYS A 47 10.91 -20.52 16.79
C LYS A 47 12.36 -20.91 17.12
N LYS A 48 13.25 -20.82 16.15
CA LYS A 48 14.66 -21.22 16.32
C LYS A 48 15.39 -20.38 17.36
N LYS A 49 15.12 -19.07 17.39
CA LYS A 49 15.87 -18.13 18.24
C LYS A 49 15.32 -18.00 19.64
N TYR A 50 14.00 -18.05 19.80
CA TYR A 50 13.32 -17.74 21.07
C TYR A 50 12.54 -18.93 21.65
N GLY A 51 12.33 -20.00 20.89
CA GLY A 51 11.58 -21.19 21.35
C GLY A 51 10.09 -20.93 21.57
N VAL A 52 9.50 -19.88 20.98
CA VAL A 52 8.10 -19.50 21.18
C VAL A 52 7.27 -19.72 19.93
N GLU A 53 5.97 -20.01 20.10
CA GLU A 53 5.07 -20.37 19.00
C GLU A 53 3.83 -19.46 18.87
N ASP A 54 3.72 -18.41 19.71
CA ASP A 54 2.53 -17.56 19.71
C ASP A 54 2.55 -16.51 18.60
N TYR A 55 3.63 -15.73 18.50
CA TYR A 55 3.71 -14.56 17.62
C TYR A 55 4.81 -14.69 16.58
N VAL A 56 4.55 -14.15 15.38
CA VAL A 56 5.54 -14.07 14.29
C VAL A 56 6.69 -13.12 14.69
N PHE A 57 6.36 -11.97 15.25
CA PHE A 57 7.32 -10.98 15.71
C PHE A 57 7.21 -10.79 17.21
N VAL A 58 8.29 -11.10 17.92
CA VAL A 58 8.32 -11.08 19.38
C VAL A 58 9.20 -9.98 19.94
N SER A 59 8.95 -9.60 21.18
CA SER A 59 9.80 -8.68 21.92
C SER A 59 11.10 -9.37 22.31
N LYS A 60 12.25 -8.73 22.06
CA LYS A 60 13.56 -9.26 22.49
C LYS A 60 13.70 -9.40 23.99
N LYS A 61 13.03 -8.55 24.78
CA LYS A 61 13.09 -8.54 26.24
C LYS A 61 12.16 -9.58 26.88
N ASN A 62 11.02 -9.85 26.23
CA ASN A 62 10.05 -10.84 26.67
C ASN A 62 9.46 -11.52 25.43
N PRO A 63 10.01 -12.67 24.99
CA PRO A 63 9.58 -13.36 23.76
C PRO A 63 8.14 -13.90 23.80
N GLU A 64 7.53 -14.03 24.96
CA GLU A 64 6.11 -14.39 25.09
C GLU A 64 5.16 -13.25 24.69
N LYS A 65 5.70 -12.05 24.48
CA LYS A 65 4.93 -10.87 24.07
C LYS A 65 5.26 -10.47 22.64
N PRO A 66 4.28 -9.97 21.89
CA PRO A 66 4.54 -9.46 20.55
C PRO A 66 5.44 -8.23 20.59
N MET A 67 6.14 -7.98 19.49
CA MET A 67 6.95 -6.77 19.30
C MET A 67 6.07 -5.54 19.43
N ALA A 68 6.50 -4.57 20.22
CA ALA A 68 5.81 -3.29 20.36
C ALA A 68 5.89 -2.47 19.08
N TYR A 69 4.81 -1.74 18.77
CA TYR A 69 4.76 -0.84 17.62
C TYR A 69 5.91 0.18 17.60
N THR A 70 6.27 0.71 18.77
CA THR A 70 7.40 1.65 18.91
C THR A 70 8.73 1.02 18.53
N THR A 71 8.95 -0.26 18.84
CA THR A 71 10.15 -1.01 18.44
C THR A 71 10.19 -1.19 16.92
N MET A 72 9.08 -1.55 16.32
CA MET A 72 8.98 -1.69 14.86
C MET A 72 9.28 -0.37 14.15
N THR A 73 8.66 0.73 14.59
CA THR A 73 8.89 2.06 14.00
C THR A 73 10.33 2.54 14.19
N TYR A 74 10.95 2.25 15.34
CA TYR A 74 12.36 2.53 15.56
C TYR A 74 13.28 1.82 14.56
N HIS A 75 13.08 0.51 14.35
CA HIS A 75 13.87 -0.25 13.37
C HIS A 75 13.66 0.24 11.93
N LEU A 76 12.42 0.59 11.57
CA LEU A 76 12.13 1.15 10.27
C LEU A 76 12.83 2.51 10.07
N GLN A 77 12.74 3.40 11.04
CA GLN A 77 13.41 4.71 10.98
C GLN A 77 14.94 4.58 10.97
N LYS A 78 15.48 3.58 11.67
CA LYS A 78 16.92 3.29 11.66
C LYS A 78 17.35 2.87 10.25
N ALA A 79 16.67 1.90 9.64
CA ALA A 79 16.97 1.44 8.29
C ALA A 79 16.88 2.57 7.25
N ILE A 80 15.86 3.43 7.35
CA ILE A 80 15.72 4.60 6.46
C ILE A 80 16.90 5.56 6.58
N ARG A 81 17.39 5.81 7.78
CA ARG A 81 18.58 6.66 8.01
C ARG A 81 19.86 6.01 7.49
N GLU A 82 20.04 4.71 7.72
CA GLU A 82 21.22 3.96 7.25
C GLU A 82 21.29 3.90 5.73
N LEU A 83 20.14 3.85 5.06
CA LEU A 83 20.03 3.85 3.60
C LEU A 83 19.93 5.27 2.99
N ASP A 84 19.99 6.33 3.81
CA ASP A 84 19.81 7.74 3.42
C ASP A 84 18.60 7.97 2.49
N LEU A 85 17.46 7.33 2.81
CA LEU A 85 16.25 7.51 2.01
C LEU A 85 15.68 8.91 2.19
N ARG A 86 15.45 9.59 1.06
CA ARG A 86 14.96 10.97 1.02
C ARG A 86 13.65 11.07 0.27
N ASP A 87 12.86 12.10 0.60
CA ASP A 87 11.65 12.44 -0.15
C ASP A 87 11.99 13.17 -1.47
N ASP A 88 10.98 13.42 -2.30
CA ASP A 88 11.13 14.12 -3.60
C ASP A 88 11.70 15.54 -3.47
N LYS A 89 11.77 16.09 -2.27
CA LYS A 89 12.34 17.40 -1.94
C LYS A 89 13.74 17.30 -1.32
N GLY A 90 14.33 16.10 -1.32
CA GLY A 90 15.66 15.84 -0.76
C GLY A 90 15.73 15.84 0.78
N ARG A 91 14.59 15.86 1.48
CA ARG A 91 14.53 15.82 2.94
C ARG A 91 14.55 14.37 3.44
N PRO A 92 15.08 14.07 4.64
CA PRO A 92 15.03 12.74 5.21
C PRO A 92 13.59 12.20 5.23
N PHE A 93 13.40 11.00 4.67
CA PHE A 93 12.08 10.39 4.64
C PHE A 93 11.65 9.99 6.06
N THR A 94 10.45 10.43 6.47
CA THR A 94 9.89 10.09 7.78
C THR A 94 8.63 9.25 7.58
N PRO A 95 8.72 7.90 7.69
CA PRO A 95 7.58 7.04 7.48
C PRO A 95 6.60 7.16 8.64
N LYS A 96 5.33 7.31 8.28
CA LYS A 96 4.19 7.10 9.17
C LYS A 96 3.41 5.91 8.64
N THR A 97 2.85 5.06 9.50
CA THR A 97 2.10 3.88 9.06
C THR A 97 0.95 4.22 8.11
N HIS A 98 0.34 5.38 8.28
CA HIS A 98 -0.70 5.87 7.36
C HIS A 98 -0.19 6.13 5.94
N ILE A 99 1.10 6.46 5.74
CA ILE A 99 1.67 6.66 4.40
C ILE A 99 1.54 5.38 3.57
N PHE A 100 1.93 4.22 4.13
CA PHE A 100 1.81 2.94 3.42
C PHE A 100 0.37 2.62 3.06
N ARG A 101 -0.57 2.87 3.98
CA ARG A 101 -2.00 2.69 3.71
C ARG A 101 -2.50 3.63 2.60
N HIS A 102 -2.09 4.90 2.63
CA HIS A 102 -2.46 5.88 1.59
C HIS A 102 -1.88 5.49 0.23
N CYS A 103 -0.58 5.15 0.15
CA CYS A 103 0.04 4.71 -1.10
C CYS A 103 -0.68 3.46 -1.66
N TYR A 104 -1.03 2.50 -0.81
CA TYR A 104 -1.75 1.32 -1.23
C TYR A 104 -3.15 1.65 -1.73
N GLY A 105 -3.92 2.50 -1.00
CA GLY A 105 -5.24 2.96 -1.43
C GLY A 105 -5.22 3.71 -2.76
N VAL A 106 -4.27 4.62 -2.96
CA VAL A 106 -4.07 5.33 -4.23
C VAL A 106 -3.76 4.34 -5.35
N LYS A 107 -2.88 3.36 -5.10
CA LYS A 107 -2.51 2.35 -6.10
C LYS A 107 -3.68 1.47 -6.51
N LEU A 108 -4.52 1.05 -5.57
CA LEU A 108 -5.74 0.31 -5.87
C LEU A 108 -6.72 1.14 -6.71
N THR A 109 -6.82 2.44 -6.43
CA THR A 109 -7.66 3.37 -7.21
C THR A 109 -7.13 3.55 -8.64
N GLU A 110 -5.82 3.65 -8.83
CA GLU A 110 -5.18 3.70 -10.15
C GLU A 110 -5.42 2.42 -10.97
N LEU A 111 -5.50 1.28 -10.28
CA LEU A 111 -5.85 -0.02 -10.89
C LEU A 111 -7.36 -0.19 -11.13
N HIS A 112 -8.16 0.85 -10.92
CA HIS A 112 -9.61 0.86 -11.09
C HIS A 112 -10.34 -0.23 -10.29
N ILE A 113 -9.79 -0.59 -9.12
CA ILE A 113 -10.47 -1.52 -8.21
C ILE A 113 -11.75 -0.84 -7.66
N PRO A 114 -12.88 -1.57 -7.58
CA PRO A 114 -14.12 -1.04 -7.00
C PRO A 114 -13.95 -0.54 -5.56
N ASP A 115 -14.68 0.53 -5.20
CA ASP A 115 -14.53 1.20 -3.89
C ASP A 115 -14.81 0.27 -2.73
N GLU A 116 -15.85 -0.56 -2.83
CA GLU A 116 -16.19 -1.55 -1.81
C GLU A 116 -15.03 -2.53 -1.58
N THR A 117 -14.37 -2.96 -2.65
CA THR A 117 -13.21 -3.85 -2.56
C THR A 117 -12.02 -3.14 -1.92
N ILE A 118 -11.79 -1.84 -2.24
CA ILE A 118 -10.73 -1.04 -1.61
C ILE A 118 -10.98 -0.90 -0.11
N ASP A 119 -12.22 -0.61 0.29
CA ASP A 119 -12.59 -0.51 1.70
C ASP A 119 -12.40 -1.81 2.47
N GLU A 120 -12.81 -2.93 1.87
CA GLU A 120 -12.58 -4.25 2.45
C GLU A 120 -11.08 -4.55 2.59
N LEU A 121 -10.30 -4.31 1.54
CA LEU A 121 -8.84 -4.50 1.56
C LEU A 121 -8.14 -3.59 2.58
N LEU A 122 -8.63 -2.39 2.81
CA LEU A 122 -8.09 -1.46 3.80
C LEU A 122 -8.70 -1.64 5.20
N GLY A 123 -9.79 -2.42 5.32
CA GLY A 123 -10.51 -2.63 6.58
C GLY A 123 -11.20 -1.36 7.07
N HIS A 124 -11.73 -0.55 6.15
CA HIS A 124 -12.57 0.60 6.47
C HIS A 124 -14.00 0.16 6.84
N LYS A 125 -14.76 1.05 7.45
CA LYS A 125 -16.16 0.78 7.80
C LYS A 125 -17.14 1.34 6.76
N ASN A 126 -16.70 2.32 5.98
CA ASN A 126 -17.50 3.05 5.00
C ASN A 126 -16.61 3.56 3.87
N THR A 127 -17.20 3.81 2.71
CA THR A 127 -16.53 4.20 1.47
C THR A 127 -16.01 5.65 1.44
N ASP A 128 -16.31 6.46 2.45
CA ASP A 128 -15.89 7.88 2.48
C ASP A 128 -14.39 8.07 2.33
N SER A 129 -13.60 7.13 2.86
CA SER A 129 -12.14 7.17 2.78
C SER A 129 -11.60 6.96 1.35
N VAL A 130 -12.31 6.25 0.49
CA VAL A 130 -11.86 5.96 -0.89
C VAL A 130 -11.93 7.19 -1.76
N SER A 131 -12.92 8.06 -1.53
CA SER A 131 -13.06 9.34 -2.23
C SER A 131 -11.79 10.21 -2.10
N TYR A 132 -11.11 10.12 -0.95
CA TYR A 132 -9.84 10.80 -0.72
C TYR A 132 -8.71 10.24 -1.59
N TYR A 133 -8.61 8.91 -1.74
CA TYR A 133 -7.61 8.27 -2.59
C TYR A 133 -7.83 8.60 -4.06
N ARG A 134 -9.08 8.64 -4.52
CA ARG A 134 -9.43 9.06 -5.88
C ARG A 134 -9.01 10.49 -6.17
N LYS A 135 -9.22 11.43 -5.25
CA LYS A 135 -8.77 12.82 -5.41
C LYS A 135 -7.25 12.92 -5.54
N ILE A 136 -6.50 12.13 -4.78
CA ILE A 136 -5.04 12.10 -4.88
C ILE A 136 -4.61 11.49 -6.22
N SER A 137 -5.16 10.34 -6.61
CA SER A 137 -4.87 9.67 -7.87
C SER A 137 -5.14 10.60 -9.07
N ASN A 138 -6.30 11.24 -9.12
CA ASN A 138 -6.64 12.20 -10.17
C ASN A 138 -5.67 13.39 -10.23
N LYS A 139 -5.22 13.89 -9.08
CA LYS A 139 -4.24 14.98 -9.00
C LYS A 139 -2.87 14.57 -9.51
N VAL A 140 -2.42 13.35 -9.17
CA VAL A 140 -1.15 12.78 -9.67
C VAL A 140 -1.24 12.56 -11.16
N MET A 141 -2.31 11.92 -11.64
CA MET A 141 -2.55 11.68 -13.08
C MET A 141 -2.58 12.99 -13.87
N ALA A 142 -3.26 14.03 -13.35
CA ALA A 142 -3.30 15.34 -13.99
C ALA A 142 -1.91 15.98 -14.10
N LYS A 143 -1.03 15.78 -13.10
CA LYS A 143 0.35 16.28 -13.11
C LYS A 143 1.22 15.51 -14.11
N GLU A 144 1.13 14.17 -14.09
CA GLU A 144 1.95 13.30 -14.95
C GLU A 144 1.59 13.43 -16.44
N THR A 145 0.30 13.59 -16.75
CA THR A 145 -0.17 13.75 -18.12
C THR A 145 -0.08 15.19 -18.67
N ARG A 146 0.36 16.15 -17.84
CA ARG A 146 0.40 17.56 -18.23
C ARG A 146 1.19 17.80 -19.53
N LYS A 147 2.42 17.29 -19.62
CA LYS A 147 3.28 17.45 -20.80
C LYS A 147 2.67 16.80 -22.06
N SER A 148 1.99 15.66 -21.88
CA SER A 148 1.33 14.98 -23.00
C SER A 148 0.11 15.77 -23.48
N ARG A 149 -0.65 16.39 -22.57
CA ARG A 149 -1.78 17.25 -22.91
C ARG A 149 -1.32 18.53 -23.60
N GLU A 150 -0.27 19.18 -23.09
CA GLU A 150 0.32 20.37 -23.72
C GLU A 150 0.73 20.06 -25.16
N LYS A 151 1.40 18.93 -25.42
CA LYS A 151 1.75 18.50 -26.79
C LYS A 151 0.52 18.22 -27.66
N MET A 152 -0.52 17.60 -27.08
CA MET A 152 -1.77 17.33 -27.79
C MET A 152 -2.48 18.65 -28.18
N ASP A 153 -2.51 19.62 -27.27
CA ASP A 153 -3.08 20.94 -27.52
C ASP A 153 -2.33 21.67 -28.63
N ASP A 154 -0.99 21.56 -28.68
CA ASP A 154 -0.17 22.14 -29.76
C ASP A 154 -0.50 21.47 -31.12
N ILE A 155 -0.58 20.15 -31.18
CA ILE A 155 -0.98 19.40 -32.39
C ILE A 155 -2.39 19.80 -32.84
N LEU A 156 -3.34 19.89 -31.90
CA LEU A 156 -4.71 20.31 -32.24
C LEU A 156 -4.77 21.74 -32.77
N ARG A 157 -4.00 22.67 -32.20
CA ARG A 157 -3.89 24.04 -32.72
C ARG A 157 -3.32 24.08 -34.16
N ASP A 158 -2.26 23.29 -34.38
CA ASP A 158 -1.66 23.20 -35.73
C ASP A 158 -2.66 22.64 -36.75
N ILE A 159 -3.43 21.61 -36.39
CA ILE A 159 -4.48 21.05 -37.24
C ILE A 159 -5.57 22.10 -37.50
N ILE A 160 -6.04 22.81 -36.47
CA ILE A 160 -7.08 23.81 -36.58
C ILE A 160 -6.59 24.98 -37.46
N ASN A 161 -5.34 25.44 -37.31
CA ASN A 161 -4.76 26.54 -38.08
C ASN A 161 -4.51 26.17 -39.55
N GLN A 162 -4.31 24.88 -39.86
CA GLN A 162 -4.13 24.36 -41.21
C GLN A 162 -5.44 23.94 -41.89
N TRP A 163 -6.54 23.98 -41.15
CA TRP A 163 -7.85 23.60 -41.67
C TRP A 163 -8.47 24.77 -42.43
N ASP A 164 -8.22 24.82 -43.71
CA ASP A 164 -8.99 25.63 -44.63
C ASP A 164 -10.40 25.07 -44.67
N GLY A 165 -11.34 25.80 -44.05
CA GLY A 165 -12.68 25.34 -43.75
C GLY A 165 -13.35 24.58 -44.88
N TYR A 166 -14.11 23.55 -44.57
CA TYR A 166 -15.05 22.95 -45.51
C TYR A 166 -16.05 24.03 -45.94
N GLU A 167 -16.05 24.39 -47.20
CA GLU A 167 -17.19 25.04 -47.81
C GLU A 167 -18.36 24.05 -47.68
N VAL A 168 -19.37 24.43 -46.92
CA VAL A 168 -20.63 23.71 -46.91
C VAL A 168 -21.23 23.89 -48.28
N VAL A 169 -21.14 22.86 -49.14
CA VAL A 169 -21.86 22.80 -50.38
C VAL A 169 -23.33 22.64 -50.04
N GLU A 170 -24.14 23.69 -50.29
CA GLU A 170 -25.59 23.65 -50.20
C GLU A 170 -26.18 22.66 -51.23
#